data_d3a5c4265b248436f1195c6ffde72b59
#
_entry.id   d3a5c4265b248436f1195c6ffde72b59
#
_cell.length_a   1.000
_cell.length_b   1.000
_cell.length_c   1.000
_cell.angle_alpha   90.00
_cell.angle_beta   90.00
_cell.angle_gamma   90.00
#
_symmetry.space_group_name_H-M   'P 1'
#
loop_
_entity.id
_entity.type
_entity.pdbx_description
1 polymer ?
#
loop_
_entity_poly.entity_id
_entity_poly.type
_entity_poly.pdbx_seq_one_letter_code
_entity_poly.pdbx_strand_id
1 'polypeptide(L)'
;TTIRMMMSIFEQDGGTITLFGEPFREEHKQRIGYMPEERGLYKDQKLEPTLVFLATLKGLDDKTARARLEPWMQRLDLWEHRNKQVQELSKGMQQKAQIIATLIHEPDLVVIDEPFTGLDPVNTRLVKEIFQEQRQAGRAIIMSTHQMHQVEALCNRIVLISRGRSVLYGPVSEIKRNFAGNAIILEGEGTFDQLPGVLDARRENGLWHLSLGAGVSPQEIFRALASNPEVAITHFEVAEPSLEDIFVNVVQEEGGLAPTEGQAAREVEHA
;
A
#
# COMPACT_ATOMS: atom_id res chain seq x y z
N THR A 1 2.14 8.52 -11.77
CA THR A 1 3.25 8.93 -12.67
C THR A 1 4.45 8.01 -12.52
N THR A 2 5.04 7.81 -11.33
CA THR A 2 6.25 6.99 -11.11
C THR A 2 6.13 5.58 -11.67
N ILE A 3 5.01 4.88 -11.40
CA ILE A 3 4.74 3.56 -11.98
C ILE A 3 4.73 3.60 -13.51
N ARG A 4 4.12 4.63 -14.11
CA ARG A 4 4.08 4.76 -15.58
C ARG A 4 5.47 4.97 -16.19
N MET A 5 6.37 5.67 -15.51
CA MET A 5 7.79 5.77 -15.91
C MET A 5 8.52 4.44 -15.74
N MET A 6 8.32 3.72 -14.63
CA MET A 6 8.88 2.38 -14.43
C MET A 6 8.45 1.39 -15.53
N MET A 7 7.25 1.54 -16.07
CA MET A 7 6.70 0.70 -17.16
C MET A 7 7.07 1.21 -18.54
N SER A 8 7.90 2.27 -18.65
CA SER A 8 8.24 2.94 -19.93
C SER A 8 6.99 3.35 -20.72
N ILE A 9 5.93 3.78 -20.03
CA ILE A 9 4.73 4.40 -20.63
C ILE A 9 4.98 5.90 -20.78
N PHE A 10 5.70 6.49 -19.81
CA PHE A 10 6.20 7.86 -19.86
C PHE A 10 7.72 7.83 -19.84
N GLU A 11 8.32 8.69 -20.64
CA GLU A 11 9.76 8.91 -20.62
C GLU A 11 10.14 9.75 -19.39
N GLN A 12 11.23 9.39 -18.71
CA GLN A 12 11.75 10.16 -17.58
C GLN A 12 12.61 11.33 -18.09
N ASP A 13 12.51 12.48 -17.44
CA ASP A 13 13.33 13.64 -17.77
C ASP A 13 14.79 13.46 -17.33
N GLY A 14 15.09 12.54 -16.41
CA GLY A 14 16.43 12.26 -15.94
C GLY A 14 16.47 11.05 -14.99
N GLY A 15 17.69 10.68 -14.60
CA GLY A 15 17.90 9.50 -13.76
C GLY A 15 17.93 8.18 -14.53
N THR A 16 17.96 7.06 -13.82
CA THR A 16 18.00 5.71 -14.40
C THR A 16 16.99 4.81 -13.70
N ILE A 17 16.34 3.93 -14.47
CA ILE A 17 15.46 2.88 -13.96
C ILE A 17 16.14 1.55 -14.23
N THR A 18 16.40 0.80 -13.15
CA THR A 18 16.94 -0.56 -13.22
C THR A 18 15.89 -1.55 -12.74
N LEU A 19 15.67 -2.62 -13.49
CA LEU A 19 14.79 -3.74 -13.11
C LEU A 19 15.58 -5.04 -13.26
N PHE A 20 15.42 -5.93 -12.29
CA PHE A 20 16.14 -7.22 -12.25
C PHE A 20 17.67 -7.08 -12.27
N GLY A 21 18.21 -5.94 -11.75
CA GLY A 21 19.64 -5.64 -11.73
C GLY A 21 20.21 -5.04 -13.01
N GLU A 22 19.39 -4.78 -14.02
CA GLU A 22 19.80 -4.23 -15.32
C GLU A 22 18.98 -2.97 -15.66
N PRO A 23 19.51 -2.07 -16.53
CA PRO A 23 18.71 -1.00 -17.11
C PRO A 23 17.44 -1.56 -17.77
N PHE A 24 16.35 -0.80 -17.68
CA PHE A 24 15.08 -1.24 -18.26
C PHE A 24 15.21 -1.59 -19.75
N ARG A 25 14.62 -2.72 -20.14
CA ARG A 25 14.48 -3.19 -21.52
C ARG A 25 13.06 -3.68 -21.79
N GLU A 26 12.61 -3.65 -23.03
CA GLU A 26 11.26 -4.10 -23.40
C GLU A 26 10.99 -5.59 -23.05
N GLU A 27 12.03 -6.45 -23.12
CA GLU A 27 11.92 -7.87 -22.74
C GLU A 27 11.54 -8.06 -21.29
N HIS A 28 11.89 -7.12 -20.40
CA HIS A 28 11.49 -7.17 -18.99
C HIS A 28 9.97 -7.15 -18.81
N LYS A 29 9.22 -6.56 -19.77
CA LYS A 29 7.75 -6.52 -19.73
C LYS A 29 7.10 -7.91 -19.74
N GLN A 30 7.78 -8.93 -20.28
CA GLN A 30 7.28 -10.31 -20.23
C GLN A 30 7.33 -10.90 -18.81
N ARG A 31 8.27 -10.43 -17.98
CA ARG A 31 8.43 -10.85 -16.60
C ARG A 31 7.66 -9.98 -15.61
N ILE A 32 6.93 -8.97 -16.09
CA ILE A 32 6.20 -8.00 -15.28
C ILE A 32 4.70 -8.16 -15.53
N GLY A 33 3.95 -8.35 -14.47
CA GLY A 33 2.51 -8.18 -14.44
C GLY A 33 2.19 -6.73 -14.09
N TYR A 34 1.56 -6.01 -15.00
CA TYR A 34 1.16 -4.63 -14.75
C TYR A 34 -0.36 -4.48 -14.77
N MET A 35 -0.92 -3.95 -13.69
CA MET A 35 -2.33 -3.60 -13.58
C MET A 35 -2.45 -2.09 -13.41
N PRO A 36 -2.88 -1.36 -14.43
CA PRO A 36 -3.15 0.08 -14.32
C PRO A 36 -4.44 0.36 -13.54
N GLU A 37 -4.55 1.56 -12.99
CA GLU A 37 -5.78 2.05 -12.34
C GLU A 37 -6.98 2.06 -13.31
N GLU A 38 -6.74 2.52 -14.54
CA GLU A 38 -7.75 2.46 -15.59
C GLU A 38 -7.88 1.03 -16.12
N ARG A 39 -9.14 0.58 -16.32
CA ARG A 39 -9.41 -0.78 -16.78
C ARG A 39 -8.96 -0.97 -18.22
N GLY A 40 -7.85 -1.68 -18.40
CA GLY A 40 -7.22 -1.95 -19.69
C GLY A 40 -7.83 -3.11 -20.49
N LEU A 41 -9.01 -3.62 -20.11
CA LEU A 41 -9.65 -4.72 -20.84
C LEU A 41 -10.47 -4.19 -22.03
N TYR A 42 -10.47 -4.96 -23.13
CA TYR A 42 -11.24 -4.64 -24.35
C TYR A 42 -12.74 -4.80 -24.09
N LYS A 43 -13.46 -3.68 -23.97
CA LYS A 43 -14.85 -3.62 -23.49
C LYS A 43 -15.82 -4.39 -24.37
N ASP A 44 -15.63 -4.36 -25.69
CA ASP A 44 -16.53 -4.95 -26.70
C ASP A 44 -16.23 -6.44 -26.96
N GLN A 45 -15.15 -6.96 -26.36
CA GLN A 45 -14.72 -8.34 -26.54
C GLN A 45 -15.25 -9.21 -25.40
N LYS A 46 -15.40 -10.52 -25.66
CA LYS A 46 -15.74 -11.50 -24.63
C LYS A 46 -14.60 -11.67 -23.63
N LEU A 47 -14.96 -11.98 -22.39
CA LEU A 47 -14.01 -12.06 -21.29
C LEU A 47 -12.92 -13.12 -21.52
N GLU A 48 -13.29 -14.39 -21.78
CA GLU A 48 -12.32 -15.47 -21.95
C GLU A 48 -11.34 -15.20 -23.11
N PRO A 49 -11.80 -14.90 -24.34
CA PRO A 49 -10.88 -14.57 -25.43
C PRO A 49 -9.96 -13.40 -25.13
N THR A 50 -10.45 -12.38 -24.42
CA THR A 50 -9.64 -11.23 -24.01
C THR A 50 -8.52 -11.66 -23.07
N LEU A 51 -8.82 -12.47 -22.06
CA LEU A 51 -7.81 -12.92 -21.08
C LEU A 51 -6.80 -13.87 -21.72
N VAL A 52 -7.24 -14.77 -22.61
CA VAL A 52 -6.34 -15.63 -23.38
C VAL A 52 -5.41 -14.79 -24.26
N PHE A 53 -5.94 -13.82 -24.99
CA PHE A 53 -5.14 -12.91 -25.81
C PHE A 53 -4.08 -12.16 -24.99
N LEU A 54 -4.46 -11.58 -23.84
CA LEU A 54 -3.52 -10.90 -22.96
C LEU A 54 -2.43 -11.83 -22.43
N ALA A 55 -2.77 -13.09 -22.13
CA ALA A 55 -1.82 -14.11 -21.71
C ALA A 55 -0.84 -14.48 -22.85
N THR A 56 -1.31 -14.56 -24.10
CA THR A 56 -0.44 -14.84 -25.25
C THR A 56 0.51 -13.69 -25.56
N LEU A 57 0.12 -12.44 -25.33
CA LEU A 57 1.02 -11.29 -25.40
C LEU A 57 2.16 -11.34 -24.39
N LYS A 58 1.97 -12.10 -23.30
CA LYS A 58 2.97 -12.37 -22.25
C LYS A 58 3.77 -13.65 -22.49
N GLY A 59 3.66 -14.24 -23.69
CA GLY A 59 4.47 -15.39 -24.11
C GLY A 59 3.87 -16.76 -23.82
N LEU A 60 2.65 -16.86 -23.29
CA LEU A 60 1.98 -18.14 -23.16
C LEU A 60 1.42 -18.61 -24.51
N ASP A 61 1.48 -19.90 -24.80
CA ASP A 61 0.70 -20.47 -25.89
C ASP A 61 -0.80 -20.56 -25.52
N ASP A 62 -1.68 -20.64 -26.52
CA ASP A 62 -3.14 -20.62 -26.33
C ASP A 62 -3.62 -21.77 -25.42
N LYS A 63 -3.04 -22.97 -25.57
CA LYS A 63 -3.40 -24.14 -24.77
C LYS A 63 -3.04 -23.95 -23.30
N THR A 64 -1.84 -23.48 -23.02
CA THR A 64 -1.37 -23.16 -21.66
C THR A 64 -2.17 -22.01 -21.05
N ALA A 65 -2.44 -20.96 -21.83
CA ALA A 65 -3.25 -19.84 -21.38
C ALA A 65 -4.65 -20.29 -20.93
N ARG A 66 -5.34 -21.11 -21.72
CA ARG A 66 -6.67 -21.63 -21.35
C ARG A 66 -6.62 -22.55 -20.14
N ALA A 67 -5.63 -23.44 -20.08
CA ALA A 67 -5.48 -24.35 -18.94
C ALA A 67 -5.24 -23.62 -17.62
N ARG A 68 -4.48 -22.50 -17.64
CA ARG A 68 -4.27 -21.67 -16.48
C ARG A 68 -5.45 -20.75 -16.17
N LEU A 69 -6.20 -20.34 -17.19
CA LEU A 69 -7.30 -19.40 -17.03
C LEU A 69 -8.50 -19.98 -16.28
N GLU A 70 -8.87 -21.23 -16.54
CA GLU A 70 -10.03 -21.86 -15.92
C GLU A 70 -10.00 -21.83 -14.39
N PRO A 71 -8.96 -22.33 -13.68
CA PRO A 71 -8.92 -22.28 -12.23
C PRO A 71 -8.91 -20.84 -11.67
N TRP A 72 -8.28 -19.89 -12.36
CA TRP A 72 -8.34 -18.48 -11.98
C TRP A 72 -9.76 -17.90 -12.07
N MET A 73 -10.46 -18.22 -13.17
CA MET A 73 -11.84 -17.73 -13.36
C MET A 73 -12.80 -18.38 -12.36
N GLN A 74 -12.62 -19.65 -12.03
CA GLN A 74 -13.40 -20.33 -10.99
C GLN A 74 -13.15 -19.70 -9.63
N ARG A 75 -11.90 -19.49 -9.24
CA ARG A 75 -11.52 -18.89 -7.96
C ARG A 75 -12.07 -17.48 -7.75
N LEU A 76 -12.18 -16.71 -8.83
CA LEU A 76 -12.65 -15.33 -8.81
C LEU A 76 -14.13 -15.16 -9.20
N ASP A 77 -14.91 -16.26 -9.26
CA ASP A 77 -16.33 -16.28 -9.64
C ASP A 77 -16.62 -15.61 -11.00
N LEU A 78 -15.75 -15.86 -11.98
CA LEU A 78 -15.88 -15.32 -13.33
C LEU A 78 -16.21 -16.39 -14.38
N TRP A 79 -16.13 -17.68 -14.02
CA TRP A 79 -16.29 -18.77 -14.99
C TRP A 79 -17.61 -18.76 -15.73
N GLU A 80 -18.72 -18.55 -15.02
CA GLU A 80 -20.07 -18.46 -15.61
C GLU A 80 -20.25 -17.25 -16.51
N HIS A 81 -19.36 -16.27 -16.39
CA HIS A 81 -19.38 -15.02 -17.16
C HIS A 81 -18.38 -15.00 -18.32
N ARG A 82 -17.65 -16.11 -18.59
CA ARG A 82 -16.57 -16.16 -19.58
C ARG A 82 -16.97 -15.76 -21.00
N ASN A 83 -18.24 -15.99 -21.36
CA ASN A 83 -18.79 -15.67 -22.67
C ASN A 83 -19.42 -14.27 -22.77
N LYS A 84 -19.55 -13.53 -21.67
CA LYS A 84 -20.05 -12.16 -21.65
C LYS A 84 -19.02 -11.19 -22.20
N GLN A 85 -19.50 -10.08 -22.77
CA GLN A 85 -18.63 -8.97 -23.09
C GLN A 85 -18.12 -8.31 -21.80
N VAL A 86 -16.89 -7.78 -21.83
CA VAL A 86 -16.29 -7.14 -20.65
C VAL A 86 -17.13 -5.98 -20.14
N GLN A 87 -17.79 -5.22 -21.02
CA GLN A 87 -18.66 -4.11 -20.62
C GLN A 87 -19.93 -4.55 -19.87
N GLU A 88 -20.35 -5.81 -20.01
CA GLU A 88 -21.51 -6.37 -19.30
C GLU A 88 -21.18 -6.78 -17.86
N LEU A 89 -19.89 -6.80 -17.50
CA LEU A 89 -19.41 -7.14 -16.17
C LEU A 89 -19.52 -5.95 -15.22
N SER A 90 -19.82 -6.23 -13.96
CA SER A 90 -19.75 -5.22 -12.90
C SER A 90 -18.31 -4.68 -12.74
N LYS A 91 -18.18 -3.52 -12.12
CA LYS A 91 -16.85 -2.93 -11.83
C LYS A 91 -15.92 -3.88 -11.07
N GLY A 92 -16.44 -4.57 -10.05
CA GLY A 92 -15.67 -5.54 -9.29
C GLY A 92 -15.28 -6.77 -10.10
N MET A 93 -16.17 -7.26 -11.00
CA MET A 93 -15.83 -8.36 -11.90
C MET A 93 -14.75 -7.98 -12.91
N GLN A 94 -14.79 -6.76 -13.44
CA GLN A 94 -13.74 -6.24 -14.32
C GLN A 94 -12.40 -6.11 -13.58
N GLN A 95 -12.42 -5.70 -12.33
CA GLN A 95 -11.22 -5.63 -11.48
C GLN A 95 -10.62 -7.03 -11.25
N LYS A 96 -11.46 -8.02 -10.93
CA LYS A 96 -11.03 -9.42 -10.79
C LYS A 96 -10.45 -9.97 -12.10
N ALA A 97 -11.03 -9.64 -13.24
CA ALA A 97 -10.52 -10.03 -14.55
C ALA A 97 -9.14 -9.39 -14.86
N GLN A 98 -8.92 -8.13 -14.48
CA GLN A 98 -7.61 -7.50 -14.59
C GLN A 98 -6.55 -8.17 -13.72
N ILE A 99 -6.91 -8.60 -12.50
CA ILE A 99 -6.01 -9.35 -11.63
C ILE A 99 -5.58 -10.66 -12.31
N ILE A 100 -6.52 -11.37 -12.95
CA ILE A 100 -6.18 -12.57 -13.74
C ILE A 100 -5.19 -12.22 -14.84
N ALA A 101 -5.50 -11.22 -15.67
CA ALA A 101 -4.63 -10.80 -16.78
C ALA A 101 -3.22 -10.43 -16.30
N THR A 102 -3.11 -9.85 -15.11
CA THR A 102 -1.85 -9.43 -14.51
C THR A 102 -1.01 -10.61 -14.01
N LEU A 103 -1.64 -11.69 -13.53
CA LEU A 103 -0.96 -12.78 -12.82
C LEU A 103 -0.85 -14.08 -13.61
N ILE A 104 -1.65 -14.29 -14.67
CA ILE A 104 -1.79 -15.57 -15.38
C ILE A 104 -0.47 -16.09 -15.99
N HIS A 105 0.43 -15.20 -16.38
CA HIS A 105 1.74 -15.53 -16.94
C HIS A 105 2.84 -15.74 -15.89
N GLU A 106 2.47 -15.70 -14.58
CA GLU A 106 3.37 -15.93 -13.45
C GLU A 106 4.58 -15.00 -13.44
N PRO A 107 4.37 -13.66 -13.39
CA PRO A 107 5.44 -12.68 -13.45
C PRO A 107 6.36 -12.75 -12.23
N ASP A 108 7.62 -12.34 -12.38
CA ASP A 108 8.57 -12.16 -11.27
C ASP A 108 8.29 -10.88 -10.48
N LEU A 109 7.82 -9.84 -11.17
CA LEU A 109 7.44 -8.55 -10.59
C LEU A 109 5.98 -8.23 -10.94
N VAL A 110 5.20 -7.92 -9.93
CA VAL A 110 3.82 -7.45 -10.08
C VAL A 110 3.75 -5.97 -9.70
N VAL A 111 3.30 -5.14 -10.62
CA VAL A 111 3.11 -3.70 -10.41
C VAL A 111 1.63 -3.39 -10.52
N ILE A 112 1.05 -2.82 -9.47
CA ILE A 112 -0.40 -2.69 -9.36
C ILE A 112 -0.76 -1.27 -8.92
N ASP A 113 -1.66 -0.66 -9.66
CA ASP A 113 -2.18 0.67 -9.36
C ASP A 113 -3.62 0.54 -8.87
N GLU A 114 -3.88 0.92 -7.60
CA GLU A 114 -5.18 0.89 -6.91
C GLU A 114 -5.95 -0.46 -7.01
N PRO A 115 -5.39 -1.57 -6.51
CA PRO A 115 -5.94 -2.92 -6.71
C PRO A 115 -7.33 -3.17 -6.10
N PHE A 116 -7.72 -2.40 -5.08
CA PHE A 116 -8.95 -2.65 -4.32
C PHE A 116 -10.12 -1.76 -4.74
N THR A 117 -9.92 -0.88 -5.71
CA THR A 117 -10.95 0.04 -6.19
C THR A 117 -12.13 -0.71 -6.82
N GLY A 118 -13.32 -0.51 -6.27
CA GLY A 118 -14.57 -1.10 -6.76
C GLY A 118 -14.82 -2.55 -6.31
N LEU A 119 -14.01 -3.07 -5.38
CA LEU A 119 -14.25 -4.35 -4.72
C LEU A 119 -15.02 -4.15 -3.41
N ASP A 120 -15.91 -5.08 -3.12
CA ASP A 120 -16.53 -5.22 -1.82
C ASP A 120 -15.54 -5.85 -0.80
N PRO A 121 -15.86 -5.85 0.50
CA PRO A 121 -14.94 -6.38 1.53
C PRO A 121 -14.56 -7.87 1.34
N VAL A 122 -15.47 -8.70 0.82
CA VAL A 122 -15.21 -10.14 0.59
C VAL A 122 -14.20 -10.32 -0.54
N ASN A 123 -14.43 -9.65 -1.67
CA ASN A 123 -13.52 -9.68 -2.80
C ASN A 123 -12.18 -9.01 -2.49
N THR A 124 -12.17 -7.94 -1.68
CA THR A 124 -10.93 -7.31 -1.18
C THR A 124 -10.09 -8.31 -0.39
N ARG A 125 -10.71 -9.09 0.50
CA ARG A 125 -10.01 -10.13 1.27
C ARG A 125 -9.41 -11.20 0.37
N LEU A 126 -10.17 -11.71 -0.59
CA LEU A 126 -9.71 -12.70 -1.56
C LEU A 126 -8.49 -12.18 -2.36
N VAL A 127 -8.53 -10.93 -2.81
CA VAL A 127 -7.41 -10.32 -3.55
C VAL A 127 -6.18 -10.16 -2.67
N LYS A 128 -6.33 -9.81 -1.39
CA LYS A 128 -5.22 -9.78 -0.43
C LYS A 128 -4.58 -11.16 -0.26
N GLU A 129 -5.38 -12.21 -0.13
CA GLU A 129 -4.90 -13.60 -0.05
C GLU A 129 -4.10 -13.97 -1.30
N ILE A 130 -4.59 -13.62 -2.50
CA ILE A 130 -3.88 -13.83 -3.76
C ILE A 130 -2.52 -13.12 -3.73
N PHE A 131 -2.44 -11.86 -3.32
CA PHE A 131 -1.16 -11.14 -3.27
C PHE A 131 -0.20 -11.72 -2.23
N GLN A 132 -0.69 -12.19 -1.10
CA GLN A 132 0.12 -12.89 -0.11
C GLN A 132 0.70 -14.19 -0.68
N GLU A 133 -0.09 -14.97 -1.42
CA GLU A 133 0.38 -16.18 -2.11
C GLU A 133 1.46 -15.86 -3.16
N GLN A 134 1.26 -14.79 -3.95
CA GLN A 134 2.27 -14.35 -4.92
C GLN A 134 3.60 -14.00 -4.22
N ARG A 135 3.52 -13.30 -3.09
CA ARG A 135 4.71 -12.97 -2.28
C ARG A 135 5.36 -14.22 -1.69
N GLN A 136 4.58 -15.18 -1.18
CA GLN A 136 5.10 -16.46 -0.65
C GLN A 136 5.76 -17.30 -1.74
N ALA A 137 5.30 -17.17 -2.99
CA ALA A 137 5.94 -17.76 -4.16
C ALA A 137 7.23 -17.05 -4.61
N GLY A 138 7.70 -16.04 -3.83
CA GLY A 138 8.94 -15.30 -4.10
C GLY A 138 8.83 -14.16 -5.10
N ARG A 139 7.61 -13.76 -5.48
CA ARG A 139 7.39 -12.64 -6.42
C ARG A 139 7.48 -11.31 -5.71
N ALA A 140 8.09 -10.33 -6.35
CA ALA A 140 8.08 -8.96 -5.87
C ALA A 140 6.76 -8.27 -6.25
N ILE A 141 6.19 -7.48 -5.31
CA ILE A 141 4.95 -6.73 -5.56
C ILE A 141 5.19 -5.26 -5.24
N ILE A 142 4.91 -4.39 -6.19
CA ILE A 142 4.86 -2.94 -6.02
C ILE A 142 3.39 -2.54 -6.16
N MET A 143 2.86 -1.85 -5.17
CA MET A 143 1.48 -1.41 -5.15
C MET A 143 1.42 0.10 -4.88
N SER A 144 0.66 0.84 -5.68
CA SER A 144 0.24 2.19 -5.31
C SER A 144 -1.18 2.15 -4.75
N THR A 145 -1.42 2.92 -3.72
CA THR A 145 -2.75 3.13 -3.17
C THR A 145 -2.76 4.36 -2.26
N HIS A 146 -3.91 4.98 -2.12
CA HIS A 146 -4.19 6.04 -1.14
C HIS A 146 -4.83 5.49 0.14
N GLN A 147 -5.08 4.18 0.23
CA GLN A 147 -5.72 3.53 1.38
C GLN A 147 -4.67 3.05 2.39
N MET A 148 -4.32 3.88 3.37
CA MET A 148 -3.22 3.63 4.31
C MET A 148 -3.37 2.32 5.09
N HIS A 149 -4.59 1.94 5.48
CA HIS A 149 -4.86 0.67 6.15
C HIS A 149 -4.54 -0.56 5.29
N GLN A 150 -4.59 -0.45 3.94
CA GLN A 150 -4.16 -1.52 3.04
C GLN A 150 -2.63 -1.61 2.98
N VAL A 151 -1.97 -0.46 3.01
CA VAL A 151 -0.51 -0.38 3.06
C VAL A 151 0.02 -1.06 4.32
N GLU A 152 -0.54 -0.75 5.48
CA GLU A 152 -0.16 -1.37 6.76
C GLU A 152 -0.35 -2.90 6.76
N ALA A 153 -1.44 -3.37 6.15
CA ALA A 153 -1.77 -4.80 6.12
C ALA A 153 -0.91 -5.62 5.16
N LEU A 154 -0.40 -5.02 4.08
CA LEU A 154 0.21 -5.76 2.97
C LEU A 154 1.67 -5.43 2.71
N CYS A 155 2.10 -4.19 2.96
CA CYS A 155 3.41 -3.72 2.56
C CYS A 155 4.46 -3.93 3.65
N ASN A 156 5.65 -4.36 3.24
CA ASN A 156 6.82 -4.42 4.13
C ASN A 156 7.56 -3.08 4.17
N ARG A 157 7.60 -2.40 3.03
CA ARG A 157 8.29 -1.12 2.82
C ARG A 157 7.37 -0.18 2.07
N ILE A 158 7.55 1.11 2.30
CA ILE A 158 6.82 2.15 1.59
C ILE A 158 7.75 3.24 1.08
N VAL A 159 7.30 3.91 0.06
CA VAL A 159 7.76 5.23 -0.33
C VAL A 159 6.55 6.15 -0.35
N LEU A 160 6.63 7.26 0.37
CA LEU A 160 5.62 8.31 0.35
C LEU A 160 6.09 9.40 -0.61
N ILE A 161 5.24 9.71 -1.58
CA ILE A 161 5.52 10.74 -2.58
C ILE A 161 4.56 11.91 -2.36
N SER A 162 5.12 13.09 -2.09
CA SER A 162 4.39 14.35 -1.99
C SER A 162 4.98 15.37 -2.94
N ARG A 163 4.14 16.04 -3.73
CA ARG A 163 4.56 17.09 -4.68
C ARG A 163 5.72 16.67 -5.60
N GLY A 164 5.75 15.39 -6.00
CA GLY A 164 6.80 14.84 -6.88
C GLY A 164 8.11 14.48 -6.17
N ARG A 165 8.19 14.59 -4.85
CA ARG A 165 9.36 14.21 -4.04
C ARG A 165 9.07 13.01 -3.17
N SER A 166 10.06 12.17 -2.97
CA SER A 166 10.02 11.12 -1.96
C SER A 166 10.28 11.75 -0.59
N VAL A 167 9.23 11.80 0.25
CA VAL A 167 9.28 12.44 1.57
C VAL A 167 9.51 11.45 2.68
N LEU A 168 9.22 10.18 2.44
CA LEU A 168 9.42 9.09 3.39
C LEU A 168 9.71 7.80 2.64
N TYR A 169 10.74 7.06 3.09
CA TYR A 169 11.10 5.76 2.51
C TYR A 169 11.63 4.83 3.59
N GLY A 170 11.16 3.61 3.62
CA GLY A 170 11.70 2.59 4.53
C GLY A 170 10.72 1.46 4.87
N PRO A 171 11.12 0.56 5.77
CA PRO A 171 10.23 -0.45 6.35
C PRO A 171 9.10 0.20 7.13
N VAL A 172 7.85 -0.30 6.94
CA VAL A 172 6.67 0.23 7.64
C VAL A 172 6.85 0.21 9.15
N SER A 173 7.40 -0.88 9.69
CA SER A 173 7.66 -1.02 11.13
C SER A 173 8.68 -0.02 11.69
N GLU A 174 9.70 0.35 10.91
CA GLU A 174 10.67 1.37 11.33
C GLU A 174 10.07 2.76 11.26
N ILE A 175 9.32 3.04 10.20
CA ILE A 175 8.62 4.31 10.04
C ILE A 175 7.66 4.51 11.22
N LYS A 176 6.77 3.55 11.48
CA LYS A 176 5.84 3.64 12.62
C LYS A 176 6.57 3.83 13.94
N ARG A 177 7.65 3.10 14.17
CA ARG A 177 8.45 3.21 15.38
C ARG A 177 9.14 4.58 15.52
N ASN A 178 9.62 5.17 14.42
CA ASN A 178 10.26 6.49 14.45
C ASN A 178 9.27 7.62 14.76
N PHE A 179 8.00 7.40 14.43
CA PHE A 179 6.89 8.30 14.78
C PHE A 179 6.15 7.85 16.05
N ALA A 180 6.48 6.66 16.60
CA ALA A 180 5.95 6.19 17.87
C ALA A 180 6.58 6.94 19.04
N GLY A 181 5.82 7.08 20.12
CA GLY A 181 6.33 7.62 21.36
C GLY A 181 5.71 8.94 21.79
N ASN A 182 4.91 9.57 20.93
CA ASN A 182 4.22 10.81 21.26
C ASN A 182 2.73 10.63 21.61
N ALA A 183 2.26 9.39 21.70
CA ALA A 183 0.87 9.13 22.08
C ALA A 183 0.73 7.85 22.95
N ILE A 184 -0.25 7.89 23.82
CA ILE A 184 -0.63 6.78 24.71
C ILE A 184 -2.13 6.56 24.56
N ILE A 185 -2.54 5.30 24.52
CA ILE A 185 -3.93 4.88 24.68
C ILE A 185 -4.06 4.25 26.07
N LEU A 186 -5.01 4.73 26.84
CA LEU A 186 -5.27 4.14 28.15
C LEU A 186 -6.77 4.01 28.43
N GLU A 187 -7.12 3.01 29.22
CA GLU A 187 -8.43 2.85 29.81
C GLU A 187 -8.30 2.96 31.33
N GLY A 188 -9.17 3.73 31.93
CA GLY A 188 -9.13 3.93 33.39
C GLY A 188 -10.05 5.05 33.85
N GLU A 189 -10.07 5.22 35.16
CA GLU A 189 -10.76 6.31 35.86
C GLU A 189 -9.73 7.28 36.41
N GLY A 190 -9.98 8.58 36.23
CA GLY A 190 -9.10 9.64 36.69
C GLY A 190 -9.05 10.82 35.73
N THR A 191 -8.23 11.82 36.07
CA THR A 191 -8.00 13.02 35.29
C THR A 191 -6.67 12.89 34.56
N PHE A 192 -6.68 12.87 33.24
CA PHE A 192 -5.50 12.58 32.41
C PHE A 192 -5.00 13.79 31.59
N ASP A 193 -5.80 14.83 31.45
CA ASP A 193 -5.51 16.07 30.73
C ASP A 193 -4.53 16.99 31.47
N GLN A 194 -4.36 16.80 32.80
CA GLN A 194 -3.47 17.60 33.62
C GLN A 194 -2.11 16.94 33.92
N LEU A 195 -1.83 15.82 33.28
CA LEU A 195 -0.54 15.14 33.46
C LEU A 195 0.61 15.93 32.87
N PRO A 196 1.73 16.07 33.59
CA PRO A 196 2.91 16.74 33.06
C PRO A 196 3.41 16.08 31.78
N GLY A 197 3.55 16.87 30.72
CA GLY A 197 4.01 16.38 29.43
C GLY A 197 2.89 15.87 28.49
N VAL A 198 1.65 15.86 28.89
CA VAL A 198 0.48 15.65 28.01
C VAL A 198 0.10 16.97 27.37
N LEU A 199 0.04 17.02 26.04
CA LEU A 199 -0.34 18.18 25.25
C LEU A 199 -1.84 18.20 24.95
N ASP A 200 -2.42 17.02 24.74
CA ASP A 200 -3.83 16.86 24.41
C ASP A 200 -4.33 15.51 24.97
N ALA A 201 -5.56 15.50 25.45
CA ALA A 201 -6.22 14.31 25.97
C ALA A 201 -7.65 14.24 25.42
N ARG A 202 -7.95 13.20 24.65
CA ARG A 202 -9.28 12.97 24.07
C ARG A 202 -9.82 11.65 24.52
N ARG A 203 -11.13 11.58 24.72
CA ARG A 203 -11.81 10.34 25.04
C ARG A 203 -12.64 9.88 23.87
N GLU A 204 -12.28 8.71 23.30
CA GLU A 204 -12.97 8.12 22.16
C GLU A 204 -13.29 6.65 22.46
N ASN A 205 -14.53 6.24 22.25
CA ASN A 205 -15.00 4.85 22.47
C ASN A 205 -14.66 4.26 23.86
N GLY A 206 -14.57 5.12 24.89
CA GLY A 206 -14.24 4.70 26.26
C GLY A 206 -12.75 4.74 26.60
N LEU A 207 -11.88 4.84 25.59
CA LEU A 207 -10.43 4.93 25.75
C LEU A 207 -9.98 6.41 25.75
N TRP A 208 -8.92 6.68 26.47
CA TRP A 208 -8.23 7.96 26.45
C TRP A 208 -7.06 7.91 25.48
N HIS A 209 -6.99 8.89 24.59
CA HIS A 209 -5.89 9.12 23.67
C HIS A 209 -5.12 10.35 24.15
N LEU A 210 -3.89 10.14 24.62
CA LEU A 210 -3.04 11.20 25.14
C LEU A 210 -1.93 11.49 24.14
N SER A 211 -1.80 12.74 23.72
CA SER A 211 -0.67 13.23 22.91
C SER A 211 0.41 13.77 23.83
N LEU A 212 1.63 13.31 23.68
CA LEU A 212 2.77 13.70 24.51
C LEU A 212 3.61 14.80 23.87
N GLY A 213 4.18 15.64 24.70
CA GLY A 213 5.13 16.66 24.28
C GLY A 213 6.46 16.06 23.79
N ALA A 214 7.21 16.85 23.02
CA ALA A 214 8.53 16.45 22.56
C ALA A 214 9.47 16.15 23.75
N GLY A 215 10.08 14.96 23.72
CA GLY A 215 11.00 14.51 24.76
C GLY A 215 10.37 13.86 25.99
N VAL A 216 9.03 13.79 26.04
CA VAL A 216 8.31 13.07 27.10
C VAL A 216 8.20 11.61 26.72
N SER A 217 8.69 10.72 27.59
CA SER A 217 8.61 9.29 27.34
C SER A 217 7.29 8.69 27.88
N PRO A 218 6.67 7.71 27.20
CA PRO A 218 5.52 6.99 27.72
C PRO A 218 5.75 6.36 29.09
N GLN A 219 6.99 5.97 29.39
CA GLN A 219 7.38 5.41 30.69
C GLN A 219 7.32 6.43 31.82
N GLU A 220 7.61 7.71 31.54
CA GLU A 220 7.47 8.79 32.53
C GLU A 220 6.02 9.01 32.87
N ILE A 221 5.13 9.02 31.85
CA ILE A 221 3.70 9.11 32.05
C ILE A 221 3.16 7.90 32.83
N PHE A 222 3.59 6.69 32.46
CA PHE A 222 3.20 5.49 33.19
C PHE A 222 3.57 5.55 34.67
N ARG A 223 4.80 6.01 35.01
CA ARG A 223 5.24 6.17 36.40
C ARG A 223 4.42 7.24 37.15
N ALA A 224 4.12 8.36 36.49
CA ALA A 224 3.29 9.41 37.08
C ALA A 224 1.89 8.88 37.41
N LEU A 225 1.29 8.14 36.46
CA LEU A 225 -0.03 7.51 36.65
C LEU A 225 -0.01 6.45 37.75
N ALA A 226 0.99 5.58 37.75
CA ALA A 226 1.11 4.51 38.75
C ALA A 226 1.37 5.03 40.18
N SER A 227 1.88 6.25 40.30
CA SER A 227 2.12 6.92 41.59
C SER A 227 0.93 7.73 42.10
N ASN A 228 -0.12 7.88 41.33
CA ASN A 228 -1.31 8.64 41.71
C ASN A 228 -2.42 7.71 42.22
N PRO A 229 -2.75 7.74 43.53
CA PRO A 229 -3.76 6.87 44.12
C PRO A 229 -5.20 7.18 43.63
N GLU A 230 -5.45 8.32 43.02
CA GLU A 230 -6.76 8.71 42.48
C GLU A 230 -7.00 8.19 41.05
N VAL A 231 -6.02 7.49 40.47
CA VAL A 231 -6.08 6.98 39.11
C VAL A 231 -6.12 5.46 39.14
N ALA A 232 -7.11 4.88 38.50
CA ALA A 232 -7.20 3.43 38.28
C ALA A 232 -7.04 3.14 36.77
N ILE A 233 -5.99 2.42 36.39
CA ILE A 233 -5.70 2.06 34.99
C ILE A 233 -5.99 0.59 34.79
N THR A 234 -6.81 0.27 33.81
CA THR A 234 -7.11 -1.10 33.39
C THR A 234 -6.36 -1.49 32.10
N HIS A 235 -6.02 -0.50 31.26
CA HIS A 235 -5.25 -0.71 30.05
C HIS A 235 -4.30 0.47 29.82
N PHE A 236 -3.06 0.17 29.40
CA PHE A 236 -2.06 1.16 29.02
C PHE A 236 -1.29 0.63 27.81
N GLU A 237 -1.34 1.37 26.71
CA GLU A 237 -0.66 1.03 25.46
C GLU A 237 0.05 2.27 24.94
N VAL A 238 1.29 2.09 24.49
CA VAL A 238 1.98 3.13 23.71
C VAL A 238 1.37 3.10 22.31
N ALA A 239 0.68 4.16 21.94
CA ALA A 239 0.02 4.23 20.65
C ALA A 239 1.08 4.22 19.54
N GLU A 240 0.98 3.26 18.66
CA GLU A 240 1.67 3.33 17.39
C GLU A 240 0.81 4.20 16.45
N PRO A 241 1.35 5.29 15.91
CA PRO A 241 0.60 6.12 14.98
C PRO A 241 0.20 5.31 13.75
N SER A 242 -0.98 5.57 13.22
CA SER A 242 -1.37 5.01 11.94
C SER A 242 -0.51 5.63 10.83
N LEU A 243 -0.35 4.92 9.71
CA LEU A 243 0.32 5.52 8.55
C LEU A 243 -0.43 6.75 8.03
N GLU A 244 -1.73 6.85 8.28
CA GLU A 244 -2.55 8.01 7.93
C GLU A 244 -2.15 9.24 8.75
N ASP A 245 -1.97 9.09 10.07
CA ASP A 245 -1.50 10.18 10.94
C ASP A 245 -0.08 10.61 10.56
N ILE A 246 0.81 9.65 10.30
CA ILE A 246 2.18 9.92 9.83
C ILE A 246 2.15 10.69 8.52
N PHE A 247 1.30 10.26 7.56
CA PHE A 247 1.15 10.93 6.28
C PHE A 247 0.72 12.40 6.46
N VAL A 248 -0.33 12.64 7.27
CA VAL A 248 -0.84 13.99 7.53
C VAL A 248 0.26 14.86 8.14
N ASN A 249 0.98 14.37 9.15
CA ASN A 249 2.04 15.10 9.82
C ASN A 249 3.18 15.47 8.86
N VAL A 250 3.70 14.49 8.10
CA VAL A 250 4.82 14.73 7.15
C VAL A 250 4.42 15.72 6.05
N VAL A 251 3.21 15.62 5.50
CA VAL A 251 2.74 16.54 4.45
C VAL A 251 2.48 17.95 4.99
N GLN A 252 2.02 18.07 6.23
CA GLN A 252 1.82 19.38 6.89
C GLN A 252 3.14 20.06 7.20
N GLU A 253 4.14 19.33 7.69
CA GLU A 253 5.49 19.84 7.92
C GLU A 253 6.14 20.36 6.63
N GLU A 254 6.03 19.61 5.52
CA GLU A 254 6.51 20.08 4.22
C GLU A 254 5.73 21.29 3.67
N GLY A 255 4.46 21.43 4.03
CA GLY A 255 3.63 22.56 3.64
C GLY A 255 4.03 23.87 4.34
N GLY A 256 4.72 23.77 5.48
CA GLY A 256 5.17 24.91 6.30
C GLY A 256 6.62 25.35 6.06
N LEU A 257 7.44 24.54 5.42
CA LEU A 257 8.85 24.84 5.11
C LEU A 257 8.97 25.28 3.65
N ALA A 258 9.18 26.58 3.44
CA ALA A 258 9.74 27.07 2.18
C ALA A 258 11.11 26.38 1.95
N PRO A 259 11.49 26.02 0.71
CA PRO A 259 12.73 25.27 0.47
C PRO A 259 13.94 26.10 0.89
N THR A 260 14.66 25.66 1.90
CA THR A 260 15.99 26.15 2.20
C THR A 260 16.94 25.56 1.16
N GLU A 261 17.54 26.43 0.36
CA GLU A 261 18.50 26.16 -0.73
C GLU A 261 19.81 25.53 -0.25
N GLY A 262 19.79 24.50 0.55
CA GLY A 262 21.03 23.95 1.12
C GLY A 262 21.14 22.42 1.21
N GLN A 263 20.08 21.68 0.98
CA GLN A 263 20.09 20.23 1.20
C GLN A 263 20.17 19.37 -0.09
N ALA A 264 20.03 19.95 -1.25
CA ALA A 264 20.08 19.22 -2.54
C ALA A 264 21.49 18.74 -2.95
N ALA A 265 22.56 19.12 -2.23
CA ALA A 265 23.93 18.83 -2.64
C ALA A 265 24.60 17.65 -1.89
N ARG A 266 23.94 17.03 -0.91
CA ARG A 266 24.59 15.99 -0.06
C ARG A 266 24.10 14.56 -0.26
N GLU A 267 23.06 14.32 -1.02
CA GLU A 267 22.49 12.96 -1.23
C GLU A 267 22.89 12.29 -2.55
N VAL A 268 23.68 12.95 -3.40
CA VAL A 268 24.10 12.39 -4.71
C VAL A 268 25.46 11.64 -4.60
N GLU A 269 26.14 11.68 -3.47
CA GLU A 269 27.50 11.11 -3.35
C GLU A 269 27.55 9.70 -2.70
N HIS A 270 26.42 9.11 -2.28
CA HIS A 270 26.37 7.76 -1.69
C HIS A 270 25.14 6.97 -2.14
N ALA A 271 24.99 6.74 -3.47
CA ALA A 271 24.11 5.72 -4.01
C ALA A 271 24.78 4.95 -5.16
#